data_7ef4f64dd2473ed48b883876c62b23d5
#
_entry.id   7ef4f64dd2473ed48b883876c62b23d5
#
_cell.length_a   1.000
_cell.length_b   1.000
_cell.length_c   1.000
_cell.angle_alpha   90.00
_cell.angle_beta   90.00
_cell.angle_gamma   90.00
#
_symmetry.space_group_name_H-M   'P 1'
#
loop_
_entity.id
_entity.type
_entity.pdbx_description
1 polymer ?
#
loop_
_entity_poly.entity_id
_entity_poly.type
_entity_poly.pdbx_seq_one_letter_code
_entity_poly.pdbx_strand_id
1 'polypeptide(L)'
;WSPIFGREVWLWPDNDEAGLKCANEIASMLRKNGCKVKVAQPPAEFKEKDDLYDAFVRGDFKESKDLEDYINSCVEKKPKGMVTFTRADELMKQVDNPDWLIEGILEKESLACVFGKPKSGKSFIAIAMAAAIAKGEKFYGNDAYAAPVMFVCGEGQRGTKRRLAAWQQGMYSLENIPLYLSDRAIRINDNDDFKMLEEEIDALQNQVGKIGMIVIDTFQRNFVGNENSAEDVGNFINKLDGLVSHYKCCVLLVHHTGHGNSDRGRGSSVMGASLDYEFKVDREDKAIGDTLEEQMFVTFEQTLNKDGQGMSEKSFVFKEVEIKGEGLNLTSGFLEETTIDFKTKRTDKLPMMQDRTLTALETVAYIKDNQNPQDQFLQPSDLEGFVKNKAGDSINANNIGKHLDALKEKGQVFKHDKFGWQHIKFKNRQPNFEDEF
;
A
#
# COMPACT_ATOMS: atom_id res chain seq x y z
N TRP A 1 40.21 -35.61 -4.32
CA TRP A 1 39.14 -34.66 -3.92
C TRP A 1 38.26 -35.21 -2.78
N SER A 2 38.19 -36.56 -2.58
CA SER A 2 37.33 -37.16 -1.55
C SER A 2 37.47 -36.57 -0.13
N PRO A 3 38.61 -36.06 0.37
CA PRO A 3 38.73 -35.44 1.70
C PRO A 3 37.93 -34.16 1.85
N ILE A 4 37.56 -33.50 0.78
CA ILE A 4 36.81 -32.22 0.83
C ILE A 4 35.33 -32.38 0.53
N PHE A 5 34.86 -33.61 0.14
CA PHE A 5 33.45 -33.85 -0.13
C PHE A 5 32.57 -33.56 1.10
N GLY A 6 31.42 -32.96 0.85
CA GLY A 6 30.51 -32.53 1.91
C GLY A 6 30.91 -31.27 2.68
N ARG A 7 32.03 -30.63 2.36
CA ARG A 7 32.51 -29.44 3.03
C ARG A 7 32.09 -28.16 2.28
N GLU A 8 32.24 -27.01 2.94
CA GLU A 8 32.26 -25.71 2.30
C GLU A 8 33.63 -25.49 1.64
N VAL A 9 33.64 -25.16 0.37
CA VAL A 9 34.83 -25.00 -0.46
C VAL A 9 34.78 -23.64 -1.15
N TRP A 10 35.89 -22.92 -1.06
CA TRP A 10 36.06 -21.64 -1.72
C TRP A 10 37.05 -21.85 -2.87
N LEU A 11 36.66 -21.41 -4.09
CA LEU A 11 37.48 -21.45 -5.28
C LEU A 11 37.83 -20.01 -5.67
N TRP A 12 39.11 -19.75 -5.82
CA TRP A 12 39.61 -18.49 -6.36
C TRP A 12 40.27 -18.79 -7.72
N PRO A 13 39.68 -18.36 -8.85
CA PRO A 13 40.31 -18.52 -10.16
C PRO A 13 41.37 -17.46 -10.41
N ASP A 14 42.32 -17.77 -11.32
CA ASP A 14 43.13 -16.75 -11.96
C ASP A 14 42.23 -15.79 -12.73
N ASN A 15 42.62 -14.52 -12.83
CA ASN A 15 41.84 -13.49 -13.51
C ASN A 15 41.99 -13.58 -15.03
N ASP A 16 41.61 -14.73 -15.58
CA ASP A 16 41.51 -14.96 -17.04
C ASP A 16 40.36 -15.92 -17.37
N GLU A 17 40.00 -16.01 -18.66
CA GLU A 17 38.91 -16.85 -19.12
C GLU A 17 39.13 -18.34 -18.83
N ALA A 18 40.39 -18.80 -18.89
CA ALA A 18 40.75 -20.19 -18.66
C ALA A 18 40.64 -20.55 -17.16
N GLY A 19 41.07 -19.65 -16.26
CA GLY A 19 40.95 -19.80 -14.81
C GLY A 19 39.48 -19.84 -14.35
N LEU A 20 38.67 -18.91 -14.85
CA LEU A 20 37.22 -18.86 -14.57
C LEU A 20 36.52 -20.14 -15.07
N LYS A 21 36.82 -20.61 -16.27
CA LYS A 21 36.27 -21.86 -16.81
C LYS A 21 36.66 -23.06 -15.96
N CYS A 22 37.94 -23.17 -15.59
CA CYS A 22 38.45 -24.26 -14.74
C CYS A 22 37.77 -24.26 -13.36
N ALA A 23 37.63 -23.10 -12.71
CA ALA A 23 36.96 -22.98 -11.44
C ALA A 23 35.48 -23.41 -11.51
N ASN A 24 34.78 -23.04 -12.57
CA ASN A 24 33.38 -23.46 -12.77
C ASN A 24 33.21 -24.96 -12.99
N GLU A 25 34.14 -25.58 -13.74
CA GLU A 25 34.16 -27.05 -13.90
C GLU A 25 34.42 -27.77 -12.56
N ILE A 26 35.40 -27.29 -11.79
CA ILE A 26 35.69 -27.80 -10.44
C ILE A 26 34.50 -27.60 -9.51
N ALA A 27 33.88 -26.42 -9.52
CA ALA A 27 32.70 -26.13 -8.72
C ALA A 27 31.55 -27.09 -9.03
N SER A 28 31.31 -27.37 -10.31
CA SER A 28 30.28 -28.33 -10.74
C SER A 28 30.54 -29.74 -10.22
N MET A 29 31.80 -30.20 -10.29
CA MET A 29 32.21 -31.49 -9.78
C MET A 29 32.04 -31.58 -8.25
N LEU A 30 32.49 -30.59 -7.53
CA LEU A 30 32.41 -30.54 -6.05
C LEU A 30 30.95 -30.48 -5.56
N ARG A 31 30.11 -29.69 -6.21
CA ARG A 31 28.66 -29.61 -5.90
C ARG A 31 27.98 -30.95 -6.07
N LYS A 32 28.30 -31.72 -7.12
CA LYS A 32 27.79 -33.09 -7.33
C LYS A 32 28.20 -34.03 -6.20
N ASN A 33 29.27 -33.77 -5.49
CA ASN A 33 29.77 -34.54 -4.35
C ASN A 33 29.40 -33.89 -2.98
N GLY A 34 28.34 -33.10 -2.94
CA GLY A 34 27.76 -32.58 -1.73
C GLY A 34 28.50 -31.38 -1.09
N CYS A 35 29.45 -30.77 -1.80
CA CYS A 35 30.15 -29.59 -1.30
C CYS A 35 29.31 -28.33 -1.47
N LYS A 36 29.36 -27.42 -0.49
CA LYS A 36 28.93 -26.04 -0.65
C LYS A 36 30.09 -25.26 -1.28
N VAL A 37 29.95 -24.86 -2.55
CA VAL A 37 31.05 -24.23 -3.30
C VAL A 37 30.74 -22.78 -3.56
N LYS A 38 31.62 -21.90 -3.12
CA LYS A 38 31.68 -20.48 -3.46
C LYS A 38 32.83 -20.27 -4.45
N VAL A 39 32.56 -19.53 -5.53
CA VAL A 39 33.57 -19.14 -6.52
C VAL A 39 33.74 -17.64 -6.42
N ALA A 40 34.96 -17.19 -6.16
CA ALA A 40 35.28 -15.77 -6.13
C ALA A 40 35.34 -15.20 -7.54
N GLN A 41 34.95 -13.95 -7.71
CA GLN A 41 35.24 -13.18 -8.90
C GLN A 41 36.41 -12.24 -8.61
N PRO A 42 37.55 -12.36 -9.34
CA PRO A 42 38.64 -11.44 -9.17
C PRO A 42 38.15 -9.99 -9.36
N PRO A 43 38.57 -9.04 -8.49
CA PRO A 43 38.22 -7.64 -8.60
C PRO A 43 38.64 -7.04 -9.96
N ALA A 44 37.93 -6.01 -10.43
CA ALA A 44 38.17 -5.39 -11.72
C ALA A 44 39.57 -4.75 -11.87
N GLU A 45 40.23 -4.43 -10.74
CA GLU A 45 41.60 -3.91 -10.68
C GLU A 45 42.67 -4.98 -10.84
N PHE A 46 42.34 -6.27 -10.79
CA PHE A 46 43.28 -7.36 -11.02
C PHE A 46 43.74 -7.36 -12.50
N LYS A 47 45.04 -7.59 -12.67
CA LYS A 47 45.58 -7.82 -14.01
C LYS A 47 45.26 -9.22 -14.51
N GLU A 48 45.43 -9.42 -15.80
CA GLU A 48 45.31 -10.75 -16.39
C GLU A 48 46.24 -11.75 -15.67
N LYS A 49 45.68 -12.89 -15.25
CA LYS A 49 46.34 -13.96 -14.48
C LYS A 49 46.68 -13.65 -13.01
N ASP A 50 46.28 -12.49 -12.47
CA ASP A 50 46.43 -12.28 -11.01
C ASP A 50 45.58 -13.33 -10.26
N ASP A 51 46.14 -13.80 -9.15
CA ASP A 51 45.50 -14.73 -8.23
C ASP A 51 45.38 -14.17 -6.79
N LEU A 52 44.94 -15.00 -5.85
CA LEU A 52 44.80 -14.62 -4.45
C LEU A 52 46.15 -14.28 -3.79
N TYR A 53 47.26 -14.90 -4.25
CA TYR A 53 48.59 -14.62 -3.74
C TYR A 53 49.04 -13.21 -4.16
N ASP A 54 48.70 -12.79 -5.36
CA ASP A 54 49.02 -11.42 -5.82
C ASP A 54 48.27 -10.38 -4.99
N ALA A 55 47.02 -10.65 -4.60
CA ALA A 55 46.25 -9.82 -3.68
C ALA A 55 46.91 -9.75 -2.27
N PHE A 56 47.40 -10.86 -1.78
CA PHE A 56 48.16 -10.90 -0.51
C PHE A 56 49.45 -10.08 -0.58
N VAL A 57 50.20 -10.21 -1.66
CA VAL A 57 51.48 -9.47 -1.85
C VAL A 57 51.19 -7.96 -1.96
N ARG A 58 50.06 -7.55 -2.57
CA ARG A 58 49.66 -6.14 -2.62
C ARG A 58 49.21 -5.58 -1.25
N GLY A 59 48.86 -6.45 -0.31
CA GLY A 59 48.38 -6.07 1.02
C GLY A 59 46.89 -5.75 1.09
N ASP A 60 46.10 -6.32 0.17
CA ASP A 60 44.66 -6.15 0.11
C ASP A 60 43.97 -6.74 1.37
N PHE A 61 44.62 -7.64 2.07
CA PHE A 61 44.22 -8.17 3.39
C PHE A 61 45.47 -8.52 4.22
N LYS A 62 45.37 -8.40 5.57
CA LYS A 62 46.52 -8.59 6.50
C LYS A 62 46.26 -9.68 7.53
N GLU A 63 45.03 -9.91 7.92
CA GLU A 63 44.62 -10.88 8.94
C GLU A 63 43.65 -11.92 8.38
N SER A 64 43.49 -13.05 9.07
CA SER A 64 42.58 -14.11 8.60
C SER A 64 41.13 -13.65 8.47
N LYS A 65 40.68 -12.69 9.30
CA LYS A 65 39.35 -12.11 9.23
C LYS A 65 39.21 -11.21 8.02
N ASP A 66 40.22 -10.39 7.74
CA ASP A 66 40.24 -9.54 6.55
C ASP A 66 40.18 -10.38 5.27
N LEU A 67 40.89 -11.53 5.26
CA LEU A 67 40.84 -12.48 4.14
C LEU A 67 39.46 -13.06 3.94
N GLU A 68 38.75 -13.45 5.01
CA GLU A 68 37.40 -13.99 4.93
C GLU A 68 36.43 -12.94 4.42
N ASP A 69 36.52 -11.71 4.92
CA ASP A 69 35.70 -10.58 4.47
C ASP A 69 36.02 -10.20 3.01
N TYR A 70 37.29 -10.21 2.63
CA TYR A 70 37.75 -9.97 1.28
C TYR A 70 37.22 -11.02 0.29
N ILE A 71 37.39 -12.31 0.60
CA ILE A 71 36.88 -13.41 -0.21
C ILE A 71 35.33 -13.31 -0.33
N ASN A 72 34.62 -13.02 0.79
CA ASN A 72 33.19 -12.84 0.76
C ASN A 72 32.75 -11.65 -0.13
N SER A 73 33.54 -10.59 -0.17
CA SER A 73 33.28 -9.46 -1.06
C SER A 73 33.46 -9.80 -2.55
N CYS A 74 34.37 -10.76 -2.84
CA CYS A 74 34.70 -11.21 -4.19
C CYS A 74 33.86 -12.44 -4.63
N VAL A 75 33.08 -13.05 -3.72
CA VAL A 75 32.14 -14.11 -4.11
C VAL A 75 31.02 -13.52 -4.93
N GLU A 76 30.78 -14.16 -6.08
CA GLU A 76 29.69 -13.78 -7.00
C GLU A 76 28.43 -13.33 -6.26
N LYS A 77 28.09 -12.07 -6.36
CA LYS A 77 26.67 -11.67 -6.41
C LYS A 77 26.18 -12.29 -7.70
N LYS A 78 25.30 -13.31 -7.61
CA LYS A 78 24.73 -14.01 -8.78
C LYS A 78 24.49 -13.04 -9.92
N PRO A 79 24.92 -13.35 -11.17
CA PRO A 79 24.67 -12.46 -12.31
C PRO A 79 23.20 -12.10 -12.37
N LYS A 80 22.89 -10.83 -12.61
CA LYS A 80 21.52 -10.38 -12.85
C LYS A 80 20.87 -11.32 -13.87
N GLY A 81 19.79 -12.01 -13.49
CA GLY A 81 19.03 -12.90 -14.39
C GLY A 81 19.31 -14.38 -14.31
N MET A 82 20.15 -14.88 -13.41
CA MET A 82 20.36 -16.32 -13.26
C MET A 82 19.25 -16.96 -12.42
N VAL A 83 18.45 -17.84 -13.04
CA VAL A 83 17.44 -18.67 -12.35
C VAL A 83 18.14 -19.72 -11.52
N THR A 84 17.77 -19.84 -10.24
CA THR A 84 18.29 -20.85 -9.33
C THR A 84 17.17 -21.81 -8.95
N PHE A 85 17.45 -23.11 -9.00
CA PHE A 85 16.53 -24.12 -8.50
C PHE A 85 17.04 -24.63 -7.16
N THR A 86 16.21 -24.50 -6.11
CA THR A 86 16.46 -25.02 -4.78
C THR A 86 15.47 -26.16 -4.51
N ARG A 87 15.90 -27.20 -3.81
CA ARG A 87 15.00 -28.31 -3.45
C ARG A 87 13.90 -27.81 -2.51
N ALA A 88 12.67 -28.29 -2.75
CA ALA A 88 11.50 -27.84 -1.96
C ALA A 88 11.66 -28.13 -0.46
N ASP A 89 12.27 -29.27 -0.08
CA ASP A 89 12.52 -29.63 1.31
C ASP A 89 13.58 -28.74 2.01
N GLU A 90 14.46 -28.13 1.24
CA GLU A 90 15.43 -27.12 1.75
C GLU A 90 14.75 -25.77 1.93
N LEU A 91 13.90 -25.34 0.98
CA LEU A 91 13.12 -24.13 1.09
C LEU A 91 12.14 -24.17 2.27
N MET A 92 11.47 -25.31 2.49
CA MET A 92 10.50 -25.49 3.58
C MET A 92 11.13 -25.48 4.97
N LYS A 93 12.46 -25.62 5.10
CA LYS A 93 13.15 -25.46 6.39
C LYS A 93 13.22 -24.00 6.85
N GLN A 94 12.94 -23.06 5.96
CA GLN A 94 13.01 -21.61 6.18
C GLN A 94 11.68 -20.99 5.70
N VAL A 95 10.56 -21.44 6.27
CA VAL A 95 9.28 -20.73 6.08
C VAL A 95 9.32 -19.53 7.00
N ASP A 96 9.59 -18.38 6.42
CA ASP A 96 9.63 -17.11 7.12
C ASP A 96 8.20 -16.56 7.34
N ASN A 97 8.02 -15.79 8.40
CA ASN A 97 6.81 -15.00 8.56
C ASN A 97 6.72 -13.94 7.43
N PRO A 98 5.51 -13.50 7.05
CA PRO A 98 5.35 -12.44 6.06
C PRO A 98 6.18 -11.22 6.43
N ASP A 99 6.96 -10.68 5.49
CA ASP A 99 7.78 -9.47 5.68
C ASP A 99 6.93 -8.24 5.36
N TRP A 100 6.16 -7.79 6.36
CA TRP A 100 5.21 -6.72 6.21
C TRP A 100 5.86 -5.35 6.00
N LEU A 101 5.25 -4.54 5.12
CA LEU A 101 5.35 -3.07 5.13
C LEU A 101 4.23 -2.44 5.94
N ILE A 102 3.00 -2.99 5.78
CA ILE A 102 1.85 -2.66 6.62
C ILE A 102 1.22 -3.98 7.04
N GLU A 103 1.23 -4.27 8.33
CA GLU A 103 0.81 -5.55 8.87
C GLU A 103 -0.60 -5.95 8.45
N GLY A 104 -0.73 -7.14 7.87
CA GLY A 104 -1.99 -7.70 7.37
C GLY A 104 -2.53 -7.03 6.11
N ILE A 105 -1.83 -6.06 5.51
CA ILE A 105 -2.28 -5.30 4.34
C ILE A 105 -1.32 -5.42 3.16
N LEU A 106 -0.02 -5.18 3.39
CA LEU A 106 0.96 -5.07 2.31
C LEU A 106 2.32 -5.61 2.73
N GLU A 107 2.83 -6.58 1.98
CA GLU A 107 4.17 -7.14 2.17
C GLU A 107 5.21 -6.41 1.33
N LYS A 108 6.48 -6.53 1.74
CA LYS A 108 7.63 -6.23 0.89
C LYS A 108 7.66 -7.19 -0.31
N GLU A 109 8.50 -6.86 -1.30
CA GLU A 109 8.69 -7.69 -2.49
C GLU A 109 7.37 -8.07 -3.20
N SER A 110 6.44 -7.12 -3.30
CA SER A 110 5.13 -7.32 -3.91
C SER A 110 4.79 -6.27 -4.95
N LEU A 111 3.96 -6.64 -5.92
CA LEU A 111 3.33 -5.72 -6.85
C LEU A 111 1.88 -5.48 -6.44
N ALA A 112 1.58 -4.25 -6.06
CA ALA A 112 0.27 -3.85 -5.56
C ALA A 112 -0.38 -2.77 -6.44
N CYS A 113 -1.71 -2.73 -6.48
CA CYS A 113 -2.46 -1.71 -7.21
C CYS A 113 -3.58 -1.12 -6.36
N VAL A 114 -3.67 0.21 -6.33
CA VAL A 114 -4.83 0.95 -5.82
C VAL A 114 -5.62 1.47 -7.01
N PHE A 115 -6.84 1.00 -7.20
CA PHE A 115 -7.67 1.40 -8.34
C PHE A 115 -9.01 1.99 -7.91
N GLY A 116 -9.66 2.71 -8.82
CA GLY A 116 -10.97 3.34 -8.60
C GLY A 116 -11.25 4.47 -9.58
N LYS A 117 -12.43 5.04 -9.52
CA LYS A 117 -12.87 6.15 -10.41
C LYS A 117 -11.97 7.38 -10.25
N PRO A 118 -11.87 8.26 -11.27
CA PRO A 118 -11.27 9.57 -11.08
C PRO A 118 -11.86 10.30 -9.87
N LYS A 119 -11.01 10.97 -9.08
CA LYS A 119 -11.41 11.72 -7.86
C LYS A 119 -11.98 10.86 -6.72
N SER A 120 -11.78 9.53 -6.72
CA SER A 120 -12.25 8.65 -5.64
C SER A 120 -11.41 8.68 -4.36
N GLY A 121 -10.27 9.36 -4.33
CA GLY A 121 -9.41 9.41 -3.14
C GLY A 121 -8.16 8.54 -3.20
N LYS A 122 -7.89 7.83 -4.32
CA LYS A 122 -6.73 6.92 -4.47
C LYS A 122 -5.39 7.52 -4.06
N SER A 123 -5.08 8.72 -4.56
CA SER A 123 -3.81 9.38 -4.22
C SER A 123 -3.72 9.77 -2.75
N PHE A 124 -4.85 10.01 -2.05
CA PHE A 124 -4.84 10.22 -0.60
C PHE A 124 -4.51 8.92 0.14
N ILE A 125 -5.06 7.79 -0.29
CA ILE A 125 -4.70 6.46 0.25
C ILE A 125 -3.22 6.15 -0.02
N ALA A 126 -2.73 6.36 -1.25
CA ALA A 126 -1.33 6.12 -1.60
C ALA A 126 -0.37 7.01 -0.76
N ILE A 127 -0.72 8.27 -0.53
CA ILE A 127 0.03 9.18 0.35
C ILE A 127 0.00 8.69 1.79
N ALA A 128 -1.15 8.24 2.28
CA ALA A 128 -1.29 7.71 3.64
C ALA A 128 -0.42 6.47 3.86
N MET A 129 -0.41 5.53 2.91
CA MET A 129 0.45 4.34 2.95
C MET A 129 1.94 4.75 2.91
N ALA A 130 2.31 5.64 1.99
CA ALA A 130 3.67 6.12 1.83
C ALA A 130 4.19 6.82 3.09
N ALA A 131 3.39 7.70 3.69
CA ALA A 131 3.74 8.42 4.91
C ALA A 131 3.85 7.48 6.13
N ALA A 132 2.92 6.53 6.26
CA ALA A 132 2.94 5.54 7.35
C ALA A 132 4.20 4.67 7.28
N ILE A 133 4.55 4.14 6.10
CA ILE A 133 5.76 3.33 5.90
C ILE A 133 7.01 4.19 6.10
N ALA A 134 7.08 5.39 5.50
CA ALA A 134 8.27 6.22 5.62
C ALA A 134 8.57 6.61 7.07
N LYS A 135 7.55 6.76 7.90
CA LYS A 135 7.69 7.13 9.31
C LYS A 135 7.75 5.93 10.27
N GLY A 136 7.21 4.77 9.88
CA GLY A 136 6.97 3.64 10.77
C GLY A 136 5.81 3.89 11.75
N GLU A 137 4.84 4.70 11.34
CA GLU A 137 3.62 4.97 12.10
C GLU A 137 2.46 4.11 11.59
N LYS A 138 1.42 3.96 12.40
CA LYS A 138 0.27 3.14 12.01
C LYS A 138 -0.46 3.68 10.77
N PHE A 139 -0.74 2.78 9.84
CA PHE A 139 -1.70 3.02 8.78
C PHE A 139 -3.09 2.67 9.29
N TYR A 140 -3.82 3.66 9.80
CA TYR A 140 -5.19 3.50 10.30
C TYR A 140 -5.37 2.22 11.15
N GLY A 141 -4.64 2.14 12.25
CA GLY A 141 -4.71 1.05 13.21
C GLY A 141 -3.77 -0.13 12.95
N ASN A 142 -3.31 -0.35 11.70
CA ASN A 142 -2.36 -1.40 11.35
C ASN A 142 -0.91 -0.90 11.50
N ASP A 143 -0.04 -1.69 12.11
CA ASP A 143 1.37 -1.33 12.26
C ASP A 143 2.06 -1.23 10.89
N ALA A 144 2.86 -0.17 10.69
CA ALA A 144 3.69 -0.02 9.50
C ALA A 144 5.17 -0.04 9.89
N TYR A 145 5.98 -0.70 9.06
CA TYR A 145 7.41 -0.89 9.31
C TYR A 145 8.22 0.13 8.53
N ALA A 146 9.07 0.87 9.26
CA ALA A 146 9.81 1.99 8.71
C ALA A 146 10.74 1.58 7.55
N ALA A 147 10.57 2.24 6.41
CA ALA A 147 11.45 2.07 5.25
C ALA A 147 11.41 3.34 4.37
N PRO A 148 12.50 3.66 3.65
CA PRO A 148 12.50 4.73 2.66
C PRO A 148 11.48 4.48 1.54
N VAL A 149 10.75 5.52 1.14
CA VAL A 149 9.71 5.47 0.11
C VAL A 149 10.01 6.44 -1.02
N MET A 150 9.96 5.97 -2.26
CA MET A 150 9.95 6.80 -3.45
C MET A 150 8.55 6.97 -4.00
N PHE A 151 8.17 8.19 -4.35
CA PHE A 151 6.84 8.51 -4.88
C PHE A 151 6.98 9.20 -6.24
N VAL A 152 6.64 8.49 -7.31
CA VAL A 152 6.68 9.00 -8.69
C VAL A 152 5.41 9.79 -8.96
N CYS A 153 5.54 11.11 -9.06
CA CYS A 153 4.44 12.07 -9.21
C CYS A 153 4.06 12.27 -10.68
N GLY A 154 3.24 11.40 -11.25
CA GLY A 154 2.82 11.48 -12.66
C GLY A 154 1.99 12.71 -13.03
N GLU A 155 1.22 13.27 -12.10
CA GLU A 155 0.43 14.50 -12.31
C GLU A 155 1.19 15.78 -11.89
N GLY A 156 2.48 15.63 -11.56
CA GLY A 156 3.36 16.71 -11.11
C GLY A 156 3.26 17.00 -9.61
N GLN A 157 4.34 17.58 -9.09
CA GLN A 157 4.51 17.78 -7.65
C GLN A 157 3.50 18.72 -6.98
N ARG A 158 2.92 19.68 -7.71
CA ARG A 158 2.09 20.74 -7.10
C ARG A 158 0.88 20.17 -6.34
N GLY A 159 0.16 19.22 -6.94
CA GLY A 159 -0.98 18.56 -6.31
C GLY A 159 -0.57 17.70 -5.11
N THR A 160 0.49 16.91 -5.27
CA THR A 160 1.03 16.05 -4.23
C THR A 160 1.56 16.85 -3.05
N LYS A 161 2.27 17.96 -3.28
CA LYS A 161 2.73 18.88 -2.22
C LYS A 161 1.58 19.44 -1.39
N ARG A 162 0.46 19.83 -2.02
CA ARG A 162 -0.72 20.32 -1.28
C ARG A 162 -1.34 19.22 -0.41
N ARG A 163 -1.46 18.00 -0.93
CA ARG A 163 -1.98 16.85 -0.17
C ARG A 163 -1.08 16.49 1.01
N LEU A 164 0.23 16.49 0.81
CA LEU A 164 1.21 16.26 1.88
C LEU A 164 1.17 17.38 2.94
N ALA A 165 1.04 18.64 2.53
CA ALA A 165 0.89 19.76 3.47
C ALA A 165 -0.40 19.64 4.30
N ALA A 166 -1.51 19.25 3.68
CA ALA A 166 -2.76 18.96 4.38
C ALA A 166 -2.63 17.77 5.32
N TRP A 167 -2.00 16.69 4.87
CA TRP A 167 -1.69 15.52 5.68
C TRP A 167 -0.90 15.89 6.93
N GLN A 168 0.18 16.66 6.78
CA GLN A 168 1.02 17.08 7.90
C GLN A 168 0.27 17.93 8.94
N GLN A 169 -0.72 18.72 8.52
CA GLN A 169 -1.53 19.49 9.45
C GLN A 169 -2.58 18.65 10.18
N GLY A 170 -3.12 17.63 9.54
CA GLY A 170 -4.22 16.83 10.08
C GLY A 170 -3.79 15.56 10.81
N MET A 171 -2.64 15.00 10.45
CA MET A 171 -2.18 13.70 10.96
C MET A 171 -0.91 13.86 11.80
N TYR A 172 0.25 13.95 11.16
CA TYR A 172 1.54 14.07 11.85
C TYR A 172 2.59 14.72 10.95
N SER A 173 3.65 15.24 11.58
CA SER A 173 4.75 15.87 10.86
C SER A 173 5.46 14.90 9.92
N LEU A 174 5.73 15.38 8.70
CA LEU A 174 6.53 14.71 7.68
C LEU A 174 8.00 15.18 7.69
N GLU A 175 8.40 15.91 8.71
CA GLU A 175 9.77 16.39 8.84
C GLU A 175 10.74 15.24 9.08
N ASN A 176 11.85 15.24 8.32
CA ASN A 176 12.93 14.23 8.39
C ASN A 176 12.51 12.77 8.11
N ILE A 177 11.32 12.54 7.52
CA ILE A 177 10.95 11.19 7.08
C ILE A 177 11.56 10.87 5.71
N PRO A 178 11.98 9.63 5.44
CA PRO A 178 12.57 9.23 4.17
C PRO A 178 11.51 8.99 3.08
N LEU A 179 10.74 10.05 2.73
CA LEU A 179 9.74 10.07 1.66
C LEU A 179 10.21 11.01 0.54
N TYR A 180 10.53 10.46 -0.62
CA TYR A 180 11.16 11.16 -1.75
C TYR A 180 10.20 11.23 -2.93
N LEU A 181 10.01 12.42 -3.48
CA LEU A 181 9.07 12.68 -4.58
C LEU A 181 9.82 13.00 -5.86
N SER A 182 9.45 12.36 -6.98
CA SER A 182 9.97 12.75 -8.29
C SER A 182 9.52 14.15 -8.69
N ASP A 183 10.32 14.85 -9.47
CA ASP A 183 9.98 16.17 -10.03
C ASP A 183 9.03 16.08 -11.24
N ARG A 184 8.99 14.94 -11.92
CA ARG A 184 8.20 14.66 -13.12
C ARG A 184 7.69 13.21 -13.16
N ALA A 185 6.80 12.94 -14.11
CA ALA A 185 6.42 11.59 -14.48
C ALA A 185 7.61 10.84 -15.11
N ILE A 186 7.63 9.52 -14.94
CA ILE A 186 8.63 8.61 -15.49
C ILE A 186 7.90 7.58 -16.35
N ARG A 187 8.24 7.51 -17.63
CA ARG A 187 7.65 6.56 -18.57
C ARG A 187 8.28 5.19 -18.38
N ILE A 188 7.66 4.38 -17.52
CA ILE A 188 8.23 3.10 -17.04
C ILE A 188 8.56 2.13 -18.17
N ASN A 189 7.72 2.05 -19.21
CA ASN A 189 7.97 1.16 -20.35
C ASN A 189 8.81 1.78 -21.47
N ASP A 190 9.29 3.02 -21.30
CA ASP A 190 10.39 3.59 -22.08
C ASP A 190 11.74 3.15 -21.48
N ASN A 191 12.69 2.73 -22.31
CA ASN A 191 13.95 2.17 -21.80
C ASN A 191 14.88 3.22 -21.19
N ASP A 192 14.90 4.43 -21.74
CA ASP A 192 15.78 5.49 -21.26
C ASP A 192 15.26 6.08 -19.96
N ASP A 193 13.95 6.36 -19.87
CA ASP A 193 13.32 6.83 -18.63
C ASP A 193 13.43 5.75 -17.52
N PHE A 194 13.27 4.47 -17.86
CA PHE A 194 13.39 3.39 -16.90
C PHE A 194 14.81 3.22 -16.36
N LYS A 195 15.82 3.31 -17.24
CA LYS A 195 17.21 3.26 -16.82
C LYS A 195 17.56 4.44 -15.89
N MET A 196 17.09 5.65 -16.19
CA MET A 196 17.26 6.79 -15.28
C MET A 196 16.60 6.52 -13.91
N LEU A 197 15.43 5.88 -13.88
CA LEU A 197 14.79 5.50 -12.61
C LEU A 197 15.66 4.51 -11.81
N GLU A 198 16.21 3.48 -12.46
CA GLU A 198 17.12 2.53 -11.79
C GLU A 198 18.37 3.25 -11.24
N GLU A 199 18.98 4.15 -12.00
CA GLU A 199 20.15 4.95 -11.57
C GLU A 199 19.80 5.83 -10.35
N GLU A 200 18.61 6.46 -10.32
CA GLU A 200 18.14 7.26 -9.19
C GLU A 200 17.82 6.39 -7.95
N ILE A 201 17.23 5.21 -8.13
CA ILE A 201 17.01 4.26 -7.02
C ILE A 201 18.35 3.84 -6.41
N ASP A 202 19.33 3.47 -7.24
CA ASP A 202 20.66 3.06 -6.79
C ASP A 202 21.36 4.20 -6.03
N ALA A 203 21.32 5.42 -6.59
CA ALA A 203 21.91 6.60 -5.96
C ALA A 203 21.25 6.93 -4.61
N LEU A 204 19.92 6.84 -4.53
CA LEU A 204 19.19 7.11 -3.31
C LEU A 204 19.45 6.02 -2.25
N GLN A 205 19.46 4.74 -2.63
CA GLN A 205 19.78 3.64 -1.71
C GLN A 205 21.17 3.76 -1.07
N ASN A 206 22.13 4.29 -1.80
CA ASN A 206 23.48 4.56 -1.26
C ASN A 206 23.46 5.64 -0.16
N GLN A 207 22.45 6.50 -0.13
CA GLN A 207 22.35 7.58 0.87
C GLN A 207 21.49 7.19 2.08
N VAL A 208 20.38 6.48 1.83
CA VAL A 208 19.34 6.30 2.84
C VAL A 208 19.07 4.83 3.20
N GLY A 209 19.78 3.90 2.57
CA GLY A 209 19.54 2.47 2.72
C GLY A 209 18.47 1.94 1.76
N LYS A 210 18.08 0.70 1.97
CA LYS A 210 17.20 -0.06 1.07
C LYS A 210 15.82 0.58 0.96
N ILE A 211 15.35 0.87 -0.26
CA ILE A 211 14.00 1.35 -0.52
C ILE A 211 12.99 0.25 -0.18
N GLY A 212 11.99 0.57 0.62
CA GLY A 212 10.91 -0.36 0.97
C GLY A 212 9.74 -0.32 0.00
N MET A 213 9.39 0.87 -0.52
CA MET A 213 8.27 1.02 -1.43
C MET A 213 8.53 2.06 -2.52
N ILE A 214 8.07 1.77 -3.74
CA ILE A 214 8.00 2.71 -4.86
C ILE A 214 6.53 2.90 -5.23
N VAL A 215 6.02 4.11 -5.10
CA VAL A 215 4.65 4.48 -5.52
C VAL A 215 4.68 5.09 -6.91
N ILE A 216 3.80 4.65 -7.80
CA ILE A 216 3.64 5.19 -9.16
C ILE A 216 2.22 5.77 -9.29
N ASP A 217 2.08 7.08 -9.17
CA ASP A 217 0.79 7.78 -9.23
C ASP A 217 0.76 8.75 -10.44
N THR A 218 0.12 8.39 -11.53
CA THR A 218 -0.72 7.24 -11.84
C THR A 218 -0.18 6.42 -13.01
N PHE A 219 -0.70 5.19 -13.23
CA PHE A 219 -0.39 4.36 -14.41
C PHE A 219 -0.41 5.17 -15.70
N GLN A 220 -1.52 5.84 -15.97
CA GLN A 220 -1.73 6.54 -17.25
C GLN A 220 -0.69 7.64 -17.54
N ARG A 221 -0.10 8.25 -16.52
CA ARG A 221 0.91 9.31 -16.65
C ARG A 221 2.32 8.75 -16.82
N ASN A 222 2.54 7.54 -16.34
CA ASN A 222 3.84 6.88 -16.34
C ASN A 222 3.91 5.72 -17.36
N PHE A 223 2.91 5.61 -18.24
CA PHE A 223 2.77 4.60 -19.26
C PHE A 223 2.82 5.22 -20.67
N VAL A 224 3.47 4.55 -21.62
CA VAL A 224 3.48 4.89 -23.03
C VAL A 224 2.93 3.74 -23.85
N GLY A 225 1.99 4.02 -24.74
CA GLY A 225 1.38 3.02 -25.62
C GLY A 225 -0.12 2.91 -25.46
N ASN A 226 -0.65 1.78 -25.88
CA ASN A 226 -2.09 1.50 -25.82
C ASN A 226 -2.43 0.67 -24.58
N GLU A 227 -3.17 1.24 -23.65
CA GLU A 227 -3.59 0.57 -22.39
C GLU A 227 -4.46 -0.69 -22.60
N ASN A 228 -5.01 -0.89 -23.80
CA ASN A 228 -5.76 -2.09 -24.17
C ASN A 228 -4.89 -3.14 -24.86
N SER A 229 -3.63 -2.81 -25.21
CA SER A 229 -2.68 -3.75 -25.75
C SER A 229 -2.08 -4.63 -24.65
N ALA A 230 -2.25 -5.95 -24.75
CA ALA A 230 -1.65 -6.90 -23.83
C ALA A 230 -0.11 -6.84 -23.88
N GLU A 231 0.47 -6.55 -25.04
CA GLU A 231 1.91 -6.40 -25.22
C GLU A 231 2.47 -5.16 -24.52
N ASP A 232 1.85 -3.98 -24.74
CA ASP A 232 2.33 -2.73 -24.14
C ASP A 232 2.20 -2.77 -22.61
N VAL A 233 1.03 -3.25 -22.11
CA VAL A 233 0.81 -3.41 -20.67
C VAL A 233 1.71 -4.50 -20.09
N GLY A 234 1.92 -5.61 -20.79
CA GLY A 234 2.84 -6.66 -20.38
C GLY A 234 4.27 -6.16 -20.21
N ASN A 235 4.76 -5.35 -21.16
CA ASN A 235 6.09 -4.72 -21.07
C ASN A 235 6.21 -3.79 -19.84
N PHE A 236 5.17 -3.02 -19.55
CA PHE A 236 5.12 -2.16 -18.37
C PHE A 236 5.19 -3.00 -17.09
N ILE A 237 4.34 -4.02 -16.95
CA ILE A 237 4.29 -4.90 -15.79
C ILE A 237 5.63 -5.64 -15.59
N ASN A 238 6.22 -6.19 -16.67
CA ASN A 238 7.52 -6.86 -16.58
C ASN A 238 8.61 -5.95 -16.00
N LYS A 239 8.58 -4.65 -16.28
CA LYS A 239 9.52 -3.70 -15.69
C LYS A 239 9.23 -3.45 -14.21
N LEU A 240 7.95 -3.39 -13.80
CA LEU A 240 7.59 -3.30 -12.38
C LEU A 240 8.02 -4.54 -11.60
N ASP A 241 7.78 -5.74 -12.15
CA ASP A 241 8.26 -7.01 -11.56
C ASP A 241 9.79 -7.04 -11.46
N GLY A 242 10.47 -6.44 -12.45
CA GLY A 242 11.92 -6.21 -12.42
C GLY A 242 12.34 -5.36 -11.23
N LEU A 243 11.64 -4.26 -10.93
CA LEU A 243 11.90 -3.42 -9.75
C LEU A 243 11.66 -4.20 -8.45
N VAL A 244 10.52 -4.90 -8.34
CA VAL A 244 10.19 -5.73 -7.16
C VAL A 244 11.29 -6.75 -6.90
N SER A 245 11.65 -7.53 -7.91
CA SER A 245 12.61 -8.64 -7.74
C SER A 245 14.04 -8.17 -7.52
N HIS A 246 14.46 -7.07 -8.18
CA HIS A 246 15.82 -6.55 -8.09
C HIS A 246 16.07 -5.78 -6.79
N TYR A 247 15.17 -4.85 -6.46
CA TYR A 247 15.32 -4.00 -5.28
C TYR A 247 14.72 -4.59 -4.02
N LYS A 248 13.98 -5.71 -4.15
CA LYS A 248 13.33 -6.37 -3.02
C LYS A 248 12.42 -5.39 -2.27
N CYS A 249 11.62 -4.63 -3.01
CA CYS A 249 10.73 -3.61 -2.52
C CYS A 249 9.30 -3.85 -3.02
N CYS A 250 8.32 -3.23 -2.38
CA CYS A 250 6.96 -3.16 -2.92
C CYS A 250 6.88 -2.09 -4.01
N VAL A 251 6.17 -2.38 -5.09
CA VAL A 251 5.75 -1.38 -6.08
C VAL A 251 4.24 -1.20 -5.99
N LEU A 252 3.81 0.01 -5.61
CA LEU A 252 2.39 0.38 -5.51
C LEU A 252 1.98 1.23 -6.70
N LEU A 253 1.13 0.68 -7.56
CA LEU A 253 0.58 1.36 -8.72
C LEU A 253 -0.77 1.99 -8.41
N VAL A 254 -0.97 3.25 -8.78
CA VAL A 254 -2.29 3.91 -8.72
C VAL A 254 -2.91 3.93 -10.11
N HIS A 255 -4.13 3.38 -10.23
CA HIS A 255 -4.79 3.20 -11.52
C HIS A 255 -6.25 3.65 -11.53
N HIS A 256 -6.77 4.02 -12.70
CA HIS A 256 -8.17 4.41 -12.86
C HIS A 256 -9.02 3.23 -13.36
N THR A 257 -10.29 3.17 -12.91
CA THR A 257 -11.26 2.25 -13.50
C THR A 257 -11.73 2.74 -14.89
N GLY A 258 -12.19 1.81 -15.73
CA GLY A 258 -12.87 2.15 -16.99
C GLY A 258 -14.26 2.76 -16.78
N HIS A 259 -14.77 3.45 -17.79
CA HIS A 259 -16.10 4.10 -17.72
C HIS A 259 -17.28 3.12 -17.62
N GLY A 260 -17.12 1.86 -18.02
CA GLY A 260 -18.21 0.86 -18.09
C GLY A 260 -18.17 -0.22 -17.02
N ASN A 261 -17.07 -0.39 -16.29
CA ASN A 261 -16.94 -1.40 -15.24
C ASN A 261 -16.11 -0.81 -14.09
N SER A 262 -16.74 -0.66 -12.92
CA SER A 262 -16.10 -0.11 -11.71
C SER A 262 -15.38 -1.17 -10.86
N ASP A 263 -15.49 -2.45 -11.23
CA ASP A 263 -15.04 -3.56 -10.39
C ASP A 263 -13.62 -4.05 -10.74
N ARG A 264 -12.96 -3.41 -11.69
CA ARG A 264 -11.55 -3.66 -12.05
C ARG A 264 -10.86 -2.42 -12.61
N GLY A 265 -9.53 -2.40 -12.59
CA GLY A 265 -8.71 -1.41 -13.29
C GLY A 265 -9.04 -1.37 -14.79
N ARG A 266 -8.88 -0.19 -15.42
CA ARG A 266 -9.10 0.03 -16.86
C ARG A 266 -8.01 -0.66 -17.69
N GLY A 267 -8.35 -1.15 -18.89
CA GLY A 267 -7.39 -1.67 -19.87
C GLY A 267 -7.26 -3.19 -19.87
N SER A 268 -6.07 -3.69 -20.21
CA SER A 268 -5.79 -5.11 -20.40
C SER A 268 -5.96 -5.93 -19.11
N SER A 269 -6.52 -7.14 -19.24
CA SER A 269 -6.64 -8.11 -18.15
C SER A 269 -5.26 -8.63 -17.63
N VAL A 270 -4.19 -8.40 -18.37
CA VAL A 270 -2.82 -8.76 -17.99
C VAL A 270 -2.43 -8.10 -16.66
N MET A 271 -2.82 -6.85 -16.44
CA MET A 271 -2.49 -6.13 -15.21
C MET A 271 -3.00 -6.87 -13.96
N GLY A 272 -4.30 -7.16 -13.90
CA GLY A 272 -4.88 -7.83 -12.72
C GLY A 272 -4.33 -9.23 -12.44
N ALA A 273 -3.90 -9.94 -13.49
CA ALA A 273 -3.32 -11.28 -13.34
C ALA A 273 -1.89 -11.28 -12.74
N SER A 274 -1.22 -10.13 -12.76
CA SER A 274 0.18 -9.99 -12.31
C SER A 274 0.30 -9.40 -10.90
N LEU A 275 -0.79 -8.94 -10.31
CA LEU A 275 -0.79 -8.31 -8.99
C LEU A 275 -0.77 -9.35 -7.86
N ASP A 276 -0.06 -9.04 -6.78
CA ASP A 276 -0.11 -9.76 -5.50
C ASP A 276 -1.20 -9.17 -4.60
N TYR A 277 -1.38 -7.84 -4.65
CA TYR A 277 -2.40 -7.11 -3.88
C TYR A 277 -3.17 -6.15 -4.77
N GLU A 278 -4.48 -6.13 -4.61
CA GLU A 278 -5.33 -5.13 -5.28
C GLU A 278 -6.28 -4.48 -4.28
N PHE A 279 -6.38 -3.16 -4.36
CA PHE A 279 -7.20 -2.36 -3.46
C PHE A 279 -8.14 -1.48 -4.27
N LYS A 280 -9.43 -1.57 -3.97
CA LYS A 280 -10.46 -0.73 -4.55
C LYS A 280 -10.73 0.49 -3.68
N VAL A 281 -10.78 1.66 -4.32
CA VAL A 281 -11.13 2.91 -3.68
C VAL A 281 -12.37 3.48 -4.33
N ASP A 282 -13.47 3.47 -3.61
CA ASP A 282 -14.74 4.08 -4.02
C ASP A 282 -15.02 5.35 -3.23
N ARG A 283 -15.71 6.30 -3.88
CA ARG A 283 -16.17 7.56 -3.29
C ARG A 283 -17.67 7.63 -3.31
N GLU A 284 -18.22 8.11 -2.23
CA GLU A 284 -19.63 8.47 -2.11
C GLU A 284 -19.74 9.86 -1.49
N ASP A 285 -20.47 10.77 -2.13
CA ASP A 285 -20.74 12.10 -1.58
C ASP A 285 -22.14 12.07 -0.96
N LYS A 286 -22.23 12.41 0.32
CA LYS A 286 -23.48 12.42 1.09
C LYS A 286 -23.64 13.73 1.82
N ALA A 287 -24.84 14.29 1.79
CA ALA A 287 -25.19 15.39 2.65
C ALA A 287 -25.29 14.92 4.11
N ILE A 288 -24.64 15.66 5.02
CA ILE A 288 -24.69 15.41 6.46
C ILE A 288 -25.57 16.48 7.10
N GLY A 289 -26.69 16.07 7.71
CA GLY A 289 -27.60 16.96 8.43
C GLY A 289 -28.39 17.90 7.52
N ASP A 290 -28.84 19.02 8.10
CA ASP A 290 -29.62 20.06 7.41
C ASP A 290 -28.75 21.00 6.55
N THR A 291 -27.44 20.89 6.65
CA THR A 291 -26.52 21.61 5.76
C THR A 291 -26.52 20.92 4.39
N LEU A 292 -26.75 21.70 3.33
CA LEU A 292 -26.62 21.22 1.95
C LEU A 292 -25.18 20.89 1.54
N GLU A 293 -24.28 20.85 2.50
CA GLU A 293 -22.87 20.54 2.27
C GLU A 293 -22.69 19.03 2.13
N GLU A 294 -22.26 18.62 0.94
CA GLU A 294 -21.91 17.23 0.66
C GLU A 294 -20.55 16.91 1.28
N GLN A 295 -20.52 15.90 2.15
CA GLN A 295 -19.29 15.34 2.68
C GLN A 295 -18.82 14.19 1.81
N MET A 296 -17.53 14.20 1.48
CA MET A 296 -16.90 13.11 0.73
C MET A 296 -16.54 11.96 1.67
N PHE A 297 -17.07 10.78 1.37
CA PHE A 297 -16.69 9.52 2.01
C PHE A 297 -15.92 8.65 1.04
N VAL A 298 -14.95 7.90 1.56
CA VAL A 298 -14.08 7.02 0.78
C VAL A 298 -14.06 5.66 1.43
N THR A 299 -14.24 4.60 0.64
CA THR A 299 -14.02 3.23 1.09
C THR A 299 -12.75 2.67 0.47
N PHE A 300 -12.05 1.86 1.23
CA PHE A 300 -10.82 1.18 0.85
C PHE A 300 -10.97 -0.31 1.16
N GLU A 301 -11.05 -1.11 0.11
CA GLU A 301 -11.32 -2.54 0.16
C GLU A 301 -10.18 -3.30 -0.52
N GLN A 302 -9.66 -4.32 0.11
CA GLN A 302 -8.72 -5.24 -0.53
C GLN A 302 -9.49 -6.27 -1.34
N THR A 303 -9.42 -6.17 -2.68
CA THR A 303 -10.12 -7.05 -3.61
C THR A 303 -9.30 -8.27 -4.01
N LEU A 304 -7.98 -8.19 -3.86
CA LEU A 304 -7.04 -9.31 -4.07
C LEU A 304 -6.00 -9.34 -2.95
N ASN A 305 -5.82 -10.51 -2.37
CA ASN A 305 -4.65 -10.91 -1.59
C ASN A 305 -4.30 -12.34 -2.04
N LYS A 306 -3.15 -12.48 -2.70
CA LYS A 306 -2.78 -13.73 -3.39
C LYS A 306 -2.52 -14.89 -2.43
N ASP A 307 -1.97 -14.59 -1.24
CA ASP A 307 -1.47 -15.60 -0.30
C ASP A 307 -2.23 -15.65 1.03
N GLY A 308 -3.30 -14.84 1.20
CA GLY A 308 -4.00 -14.77 2.49
C GLY A 308 -5.45 -14.29 2.44
N GLN A 309 -6.03 -14.18 3.63
CA GLN A 309 -7.32 -13.50 3.79
C GLN A 309 -7.11 -11.99 3.68
N GLY A 310 -7.91 -11.35 2.85
CA GLY A 310 -7.87 -9.90 2.68
C GLY A 310 -8.24 -9.15 3.97
N MET A 311 -7.80 -7.89 4.06
CA MET A 311 -8.21 -6.99 5.14
C MET A 311 -9.72 -6.70 5.09
N SER A 312 -10.32 -6.40 6.23
CA SER A 312 -11.67 -5.84 6.28
C SER A 312 -11.68 -4.45 5.61
N GLU A 313 -12.78 -4.13 4.94
CA GLU A 313 -12.98 -2.81 4.35
C GLU A 313 -12.82 -1.72 5.41
N LYS A 314 -12.10 -0.64 5.05
CA LYS A 314 -11.97 0.58 5.83
C LYS A 314 -12.77 1.72 5.21
N SER A 315 -13.39 2.52 6.04
CA SER A 315 -14.15 3.69 5.63
C SER A 315 -13.51 4.97 6.13
N PHE A 316 -13.53 6.00 5.31
CA PHE A 316 -12.92 7.29 5.62
C PHE A 316 -13.86 8.44 5.31
N VAL A 317 -13.66 9.53 6.02
CA VAL A 317 -14.23 10.83 5.71
C VAL A 317 -13.11 11.76 5.23
N PHE A 318 -13.35 12.53 4.17
CA PHE A 318 -12.42 13.53 3.71
C PHE A 318 -12.51 14.79 4.60
N LYS A 319 -11.39 15.17 5.18
CA LYS A 319 -11.25 16.38 5.98
C LYS A 319 -10.53 17.44 5.17
N GLU A 320 -11.23 18.53 4.84
CA GLU A 320 -10.64 19.66 4.19
C GLU A 320 -9.92 20.56 5.21
N VAL A 321 -8.74 21.03 4.86
CA VAL A 321 -7.94 21.95 5.68
C VAL A 321 -7.38 23.09 4.84
N GLU A 322 -7.30 24.27 5.42
CA GLU A 322 -6.56 25.39 4.86
C GLU A 322 -5.06 25.18 5.08
N ILE A 323 -4.29 25.23 4.00
CA ILE A 323 -2.84 25.11 4.08
C ILE A 323 -2.27 26.43 4.56
N LYS A 324 -1.71 26.43 5.78
CA LYS A 324 -1.11 27.62 6.39
C LYS A 324 0.23 27.95 5.73
N GLY A 325 0.42 29.22 5.36
CA GLY A 325 1.67 29.76 4.81
C GLY A 325 1.52 31.25 4.50
N GLU A 326 2.62 31.99 4.46
CA GLU A 326 2.60 33.43 4.16
C GLU A 326 2.03 33.65 2.75
N GLY A 327 0.91 34.39 2.66
CA GLY A 327 0.24 34.74 1.40
C GLY A 327 -0.41 33.58 0.66
N LEU A 328 -0.55 32.38 1.28
CA LEU A 328 -1.21 31.21 0.70
C LEU A 328 -2.68 31.18 1.10
N ASN A 329 -3.56 31.13 0.09
CA ASN A 329 -4.99 30.84 0.27
C ASN A 329 -5.31 29.56 -0.51
N LEU A 330 -4.87 28.42 0.01
CA LEU A 330 -4.98 27.12 -0.61
C LEU A 330 -5.68 26.14 0.33
N THR A 331 -6.55 25.31 -0.22
CA THR A 331 -7.16 24.20 0.51
C THR A 331 -6.73 22.87 -0.08
N SER A 332 -6.66 21.87 0.76
CA SER A 332 -6.54 20.47 0.42
C SER A 332 -7.08 19.65 1.60
N GLY A 333 -6.82 18.35 1.66
CA GLY A 333 -7.34 17.55 2.76
C GLY A 333 -6.59 16.25 2.95
N PHE A 334 -7.09 15.49 3.89
CA PHE A 334 -6.63 14.14 4.20
C PHE A 334 -7.84 13.23 4.51
N LEU A 335 -7.61 11.94 4.58
CA LEU A 335 -8.63 10.96 4.94
C LEU A 335 -8.50 10.63 6.43
N GLU A 336 -9.60 10.73 7.16
CA GLU A 336 -9.73 10.31 8.55
C GLU A 336 -10.57 9.04 8.61
N GLU A 337 -10.09 8.00 9.30
CA GLU A 337 -10.83 6.73 9.41
C GLU A 337 -12.13 6.94 10.18
N THR A 338 -13.20 6.32 9.72
CA THR A 338 -14.50 6.37 10.35
C THR A 338 -15.09 4.97 10.48
N THR A 339 -15.81 4.73 11.57
CA THR A 339 -16.51 3.45 11.80
C THR A 339 -17.83 3.34 11.03
N ILE A 340 -18.21 4.40 10.30
CA ILE A 340 -19.46 4.41 9.56
C ILE A 340 -19.27 3.59 8.28
N ASP A 341 -19.92 2.42 8.22
CA ASP A 341 -20.07 1.64 7.00
C ASP A 341 -21.14 2.27 6.09
N PHE A 342 -20.70 2.95 5.04
CA PHE A 342 -21.58 3.60 4.05
C PHE A 342 -22.08 2.66 2.95
N LYS A 343 -21.49 1.46 2.85
CA LYS A 343 -21.81 0.45 1.84
C LYS A 343 -22.91 -0.52 2.27
N THR A 344 -23.68 -0.28 3.30
CA THR A 344 -24.86 -1.13 3.48
C THR A 344 -25.65 -1.09 2.18
N LYS A 345 -25.41 -2.08 1.34
CA LYS A 345 -26.31 -2.37 0.20
C LYS A 345 -27.68 -2.50 0.82
N ARG A 346 -28.50 -1.48 0.64
CA ARG A 346 -29.93 -1.60 0.91
C ARG A 346 -30.44 -2.61 -0.10
N THR A 347 -30.36 -3.87 0.27
CA THR A 347 -30.76 -5.01 -0.58
C THR A 347 -32.25 -4.99 -0.88
N ASP A 348 -33.04 -4.27 -0.06
CA ASP A 348 -34.45 -3.97 -0.33
C ASP A 348 -34.65 -2.47 -0.43
N LYS A 349 -35.24 -2.00 -1.53
CA LYS A 349 -35.66 -0.60 -1.67
C LYS A 349 -36.66 -0.27 -0.58
N LEU A 350 -36.18 0.36 0.48
CA LEU A 350 -37.07 0.89 1.51
C LEU A 350 -37.99 1.95 0.89
N PRO A 351 -39.26 2.05 1.34
CA PRO A 351 -40.06 3.19 1.02
C PRO A 351 -39.33 4.49 1.34
N MET A 352 -39.40 5.47 0.47
CA MET A 352 -38.59 6.71 0.53
C MET A 352 -38.52 7.36 1.91
N MET A 353 -39.62 7.33 2.67
CA MET A 353 -39.67 7.94 4.00
C MET A 353 -38.94 7.10 5.06
N GLN A 354 -38.99 5.77 4.96
CA GLN A 354 -38.20 4.89 5.82
C GLN A 354 -36.69 5.05 5.52
N ASP A 355 -36.36 5.16 4.25
CA ASP A 355 -35.01 5.41 3.79
C ASP A 355 -34.42 6.71 4.34
N ARG A 356 -35.20 7.81 4.24
CA ARG A 356 -34.81 9.11 4.82
C ARG A 356 -34.70 9.09 6.33
N THR A 357 -35.61 8.37 7.02
CA THR A 357 -35.57 8.22 8.47
C THR A 357 -34.34 7.43 8.92
N LEU A 358 -34.01 6.36 8.21
CA LEU A 358 -32.81 5.57 8.48
C LEU A 358 -31.54 6.38 8.28
N THR A 359 -31.46 7.13 7.17
CA THR A 359 -30.33 8.03 6.90
C THR A 359 -30.18 9.11 7.97
N ALA A 360 -31.28 9.73 8.40
CA ALA A 360 -31.26 10.72 9.45
C ALA A 360 -30.80 10.12 10.80
N LEU A 361 -31.25 8.91 11.15
CA LEU A 361 -30.82 8.22 12.35
C LEU A 361 -29.31 7.94 12.34
N GLU A 362 -28.77 7.46 11.21
CA GLU A 362 -27.32 7.24 11.05
C GLU A 362 -26.55 8.56 11.18
N THR A 363 -27.01 9.62 10.52
CA THR A 363 -26.37 10.93 10.51
C THR A 363 -26.33 11.57 11.89
N VAL A 364 -27.45 11.60 12.61
CA VAL A 364 -27.51 12.20 13.95
C VAL A 364 -26.75 11.38 14.97
N ALA A 365 -26.79 10.04 14.87
CA ALA A 365 -25.97 9.16 15.71
C ALA A 365 -24.47 9.43 15.50
N TYR A 366 -24.04 9.65 14.26
CA TYR A 366 -22.64 10.02 13.96
C TYR A 366 -22.23 11.36 14.55
N ILE A 367 -23.06 12.39 14.39
CA ILE A 367 -22.78 13.72 14.95
C ILE A 367 -22.64 13.64 16.49
N LYS A 368 -23.52 12.89 17.14
CA LYS A 368 -23.49 12.70 18.59
C LYS A 368 -22.32 11.82 19.06
N ASP A 369 -21.96 10.78 18.32
CA ASP A 369 -20.80 9.91 18.62
C ASP A 369 -19.49 10.70 18.67
N ASN A 370 -19.33 11.69 17.78
CA ASN A 370 -18.17 12.58 17.79
C ASN A 370 -18.19 13.64 18.95
N GLN A 371 -19.36 13.92 19.52
CA GLN A 371 -19.51 14.87 20.61
C GLN A 371 -19.57 14.19 21.98
N ASN A 372 -20.28 13.06 22.08
CA ASN A 372 -20.41 12.28 23.32
C ASN A 372 -20.82 10.82 22.97
N PRO A 373 -19.95 9.82 23.19
CA PRO A 373 -20.24 8.41 22.88
C PRO A 373 -21.45 7.82 23.60
N GLN A 374 -21.96 8.45 24.65
CA GLN A 374 -23.14 7.99 25.38
C GLN A 374 -24.47 8.35 24.69
N ASP A 375 -24.47 9.29 23.75
CA ASP A 375 -25.68 9.80 23.07
C ASP A 375 -26.09 8.99 21.82
N GLN A 376 -25.82 7.70 21.76
CA GLN A 376 -26.11 6.85 20.61
C GLN A 376 -27.59 6.46 20.48
N PHE A 377 -28.38 6.70 21.51
CA PHE A 377 -29.81 6.47 21.50
C PHE A 377 -30.55 7.76 21.19
N LEU A 378 -31.43 7.72 20.20
CA LEU A 378 -32.14 8.88 19.70
C LEU A 378 -33.64 8.73 19.88
N GLN A 379 -34.29 9.81 20.26
CA GLN A 379 -35.74 9.89 20.24
C GLN A 379 -36.22 10.35 18.86
N PRO A 380 -37.47 10.05 18.45
CA PRO A 380 -38.00 10.57 17.20
C PRO A 380 -37.92 12.09 17.06
N SER A 381 -38.01 12.81 18.19
CA SER A 381 -37.85 14.27 18.25
C SER A 381 -36.44 14.75 17.87
N ASP A 382 -35.41 13.96 18.15
CA ASP A 382 -34.03 14.30 17.79
C ASP A 382 -33.80 14.26 16.26
N LEU A 383 -34.71 13.62 15.54
CA LEU A 383 -34.65 13.46 14.08
C LEU A 383 -35.58 14.47 13.35
N GLU A 384 -36.34 15.24 14.09
CA GLU A 384 -37.14 16.32 13.53
C GLU A 384 -36.31 17.27 12.71
N GLY A 385 -36.22 17.84 11.89
CA GLY A 385 -35.30 18.68 11.14
C GLY A 385 -34.45 17.92 10.13
N PHE A 386 -34.11 16.68 10.42
CA PHE A 386 -33.31 15.86 9.52
C PHE A 386 -34.12 15.05 8.52
N VAL A 387 -35.35 14.67 8.89
CA VAL A 387 -36.24 13.91 7.98
C VAL A 387 -37.21 14.84 7.29
N LYS A 388 -37.10 14.93 5.95
CA LYS A 388 -37.94 15.81 5.10
C LYS A 388 -38.84 15.01 4.14
N ASN A 389 -40.06 15.52 3.89
CA ASN A 389 -40.97 14.96 2.91
C ASN A 389 -40.52 15.22 1.44
N LYS A 390 -41.32 14.84 0.46
CA LYS A 390 -41.04 15.11 -0.97
C LYS A 390 -40.95 16.59 -1.32
N ALA A 391 -41.64 17.46 -0.58
CA ALA A 391 -41.66 18.89 -0.78
C ALA A 391 -40.51 19.64 -0.05
N GLY A 392 -39.73 18.91 0.77
CA GLY A 392 -38.63 19.49 1.56
C GLY A 392 -39.04 19.94 2.97
N ASP A 393 -40.33 19.73 3.37
CA ASP A 393 -40.78 20.11 4.71
C ASP A 393 -40.37 19.06 5.74
N SER A 394 -40.07 19.51 6.97
CA SER A 394 -39.78 18.62 8.10
C SER A 394 -41.02 17.82 8.51
N ILE A 395 -40.80 16.57 8.93
CA ILE A 395 -41.87 15.74 9.49
C ILE A 395 -41.78 15.69 11.02
N ASN A 396 -42.95 15.58 11.65
CA ASN A 396 -43.04 15.55 13.12
C ASN A 396 -42.60 14.19 13.71
N ALA A 397 -42.24 14.17 15.00
CA ALA A 397 -41.77 13.02 15.75
C ALA A 397 -42.71 11.80 15.66
N ASN A 398 -44.04 12.02 15.66
CA ASN A 398 -44.98 10.92 15.60
C ASN A 398 -44.92 10.14 14.27
N ASN A 399 -44.72 10.83 13.16
CA ASN A 399 -44.57 10.20 11.84
C ASN A 399 -43.18 9.55 11.72
N ILE A 400 -42.14 10.18 12.26
CA ILE A 400 -40.79 9.58 12.34
C ILE A 400 -40.85 8.29 13.17
N GLY A 401 -41.54 8.30 14.32
CA GLY A 401 -41.75 7.10 15.16
C GLY A 401 -42.36 5.94 14.39
N LYS A 402 -43.40 6.17 13.57
CA LYS A 402 -43.98 5.13 12.72
C LYS A 402 -43.00 4.54 11.70
N HIS A 403 -42.13 5.36 11.14
CA HIS A 403 -41.11 4.90 10.21
C HIS A 403 -40.03 4.09 10.94
N LEU A 404 -39.65 4.47 12.17
CA LEU A 404 -38.71 3.71 13.02
C LEU A 404 -39.31 2.35 13.43
N ASP A 405 -40.60 2.29 13.79
CA ASP A 405 -41.28 1.01 14.07
C ASP A 405 -41.24 0.06 12.86
N ALA A 406 -41.54 0.58 11.66
CA ALA A 406 -41.46 -0.20 10.43
C ALA A 406 -40.02 -0.63 10.07
N LEU A 407 -39.00 0.17 10.40
CA LEU A 407 -37.60 -0.18 10.25
C LEU A 407 -37.14 -1.22 11.28
N LYS A 408 -37.70 -1.20 12.49
CA LYS A 408 -37.47 -2.22 13.51
C LYS A 408 -37.98 -3.60 13.05
N GLU A 409 -39.17 -3.67 12.46
CA GLU A 409 -39.71 -4.92 11.88
C GLU A 409 -38.80 -5.47 10.77
N LYS A 410 -38.10 -4.61 10.05
CA LYS A 410 -37.13 -4.98 9.01
C LYS A 410 -35.72 -5.24 9.57
N GLY A 411 -35.51 -5.19 10.89
CA GLY A 411 -34.22 -5.41 11.53
C GLY A 411 -33.17 -4.33 11.28
N GLN A 412 -33.57 -3.14 10.79
CA GLN A 412 -32.64 -2.05 10.46
C GLN A 412 -32.31 -1.14 11.66
N VAL A 413 -33.19 -1.12 12.65
CA VAL A 413 -33.01 -0.34 13.90
C VAL A 413 -33.41 -1.17 15.12
N PHE A 414 -32.87 -0.79 16.26
CA PHE A 414 -33.17 -1.37 17.56
C PHE A 414 -33.80 -0.32 18.47
N LYS A 415 -34.82 -0.69 19.25
CA LYS A 415 -35.47 0.17 20.25
C LYS A 415 -35.13 -0.33 21.63
N HIS A 416 -34.52 0.51 22.44
CA HIS A 416 -34.31 0.28 23.85
C HIS A 416 -35.43 0.94 24.64
N ASP A 417 -36.05 0.21 25.57
CA ASP A 417 -37.28 0.66 26.27
C ASP A 417 -37.09 1.95 27.07
N LYS A 418 -35.87 2.19 27.62
CA LYS A 418 -35.56 3.37 28.42
C LYS A 418 -34.89 4.51 27.61
N PHE A 419 -34.04 4.17 26.64
CA PHE A 419 -33.15 5.15 26.03
C PHE A 419 -33.56 5.62 24.62
N GLY A 420 -34.35 4.85 23.90
CA GLY A 420 -34.83 5.23 22.57
C GLY A 420 -34.34 4.32 21.44
N TRP A 421 -34.10 4.88 20.26
CA TRP A 421 -33.79 4.17 19.04
C TRP A 421 -32.31 4.20 18.72
N GLN A 422 -31.78 3.06 18.27
CA GLN A 422 -30.41 2.89 17.86
C GLN A 422 -30.37 2.19 16.49
N HIS A 423 -29.45 2.63 15.61
CA HIS A 423 -29.19 1.92 14.37
C HIS A 423 -28.59 0.54 14.67
N ILE A 424 -28.95 -0.50 13.89
CA ILE A 424 -28.49 -1.88 14.12
C ILE A 424 -26.97 -2.03 14.17
N LYS A 425 -26.24 -1.19 13.45
CA LYS A 425 -24.77 -1.14 13.43
C LYS A 425 -24.15 -0.82 14.81
N PHE A 426 -24.89 -0.12 15.67
CA PHE A 426 -24.43 0.27 17.01
C PHE A 426 -24.94 -0.64 18.12
N LYS A 427 -25.67 -1.71 17.80
CA LYS A 427 -26.33 -2.61 18.75
C LYS A 427 -25.41 -3.20 19.83
N ASN A 428 -24.13 -3.34 19.56
CA ASN A 428 -23.16 -3.92 20.50
C ASN A 428 -22.51 -2.89 21.43
N ARG A 429 -22.82 -1.60 21.32
CA ARG A 429 -22.34 -0.56 22.20
C ARG A 429 -23.37 -0.37 23.32
N GLN A 430 -23.06 -0.89 24.51
CA GLN A 430 -23.90 -0.67 25.68
C GLN A 430 -23.64 0.71 26.28
N PRO A 431 -24.67 1.42 26.82
CA PRO A 431 -24.45 2.64 27.58
C PRO A 431 -23.62 2.33 28.83
N ASN A 432 -22.60 3.15 29.13
CA ASN A 432 -21.88 3.06 30.39
C ASN A 432 -22.81 3.50 31.53
N PHE A 433 -23.08 2.58 32.46
CA PHE A 433 -23.98 2.78 33.61
C PHE A 433 -23.25 3.35 34.83
N GLU A 434 -22.09 3.98 34.73
CA GLU A 434 -21.29 4.35 35.91
C GLU A 434 -21.61 5.69 36.56
N ASP A 435 -22.56 6.50 36.08
CA ASP A 435 -22.82 7.84 36.62
C ASP A 435 -24.25 8.09 37.17
N GLU A 436 -24.94 7.09 37.69
CA GLU A 436 -26.16 7.31 38.49
C GLU A 436 -26.19 6.40 39.74
N PHE A 437 -25.36 6.75 40.76
CA PHE A 437 -25.65 6.52 42.16
C PHE A 437 -25.09 7.64 43.03
#